data_a9741e84dc4a1b3ccb28362d873fd0d3
#
_entry.id   a9741e84dc4a1b3ccb28362d873fd0d3
#
_cell.length_a   1.000
_cell.length_b   1.000
_cell.length_c   1.000
_cell.angle_alpha   90.00
_cell.angle_beta   90.00
_cell.angle_gamma   90.00
#
_symmetry.space_group_name_H-M   'P 1'
#
loop_
_entity.id
_entity.type
_entity.pdbx_description
1 polymer ?
#
loop_
_entity_poly.entity_id
_entity_poly.type
_entity_poly.pdbx_seq_one_letter_code
_entity_poly.pdbx_strand_id
1 'polypeptide(L)' 'MWTEYMKTKNLQAAEMWKNTIESEGLPCKILPDGKSIDDWAENLNYVIYVPIGREHVADEIIRKI' A
#
# COMPACT_ATOMS: atom_id res chain seq x y z
N MET A 1 4.45 14.21 0.64
CA MET A 1 4.38 13.55 -0.65
C MET A 1 4.46 12.05 -0.54
N TRP A 2 3.92 11.36 -1.52
CA TRP A 2 3.77 9.91 -1.49
C TRP A 2 4.56 9.27 -2.60
N THR A 3 5.09 8.08 -2.35
CA THR A 3 5.80 7.32 -3.36
C THR A 3 5.25 5.90 -3.40
N GLU A 4 5.28 5.31 -4.59
CA GLU A 4 4.86 3.95 -4.77
C GLU A 4 5.82 3.02 -4.04
N TYR A 5 5.26 2.15 -3.21
CA TYR A 5 6.09 1.24 -2.45
C TYR A 5 5.89 -0.21 -2.87
N MET A 6 4.64 -0.64 -3.00
CA MET A 6 4.35 -2.05 -3.23
C MET A 6 3.09 -2.16 -4.07
N LYS A 7 3.03 -3.21 -4.90
CA LYS A 7 1.82 -3.54 -5.65
C LYS A 7 1.23 -4.81 -5.10
N THR A 8 -0.09 -4.87 -5.08
CA THR A 8 -0.80 -6.06 -4.65
C THR A 8 -1.78 -6.48 -5.72
N LYS A 9 -2.23 -7.73 -5.64
CA LYS A 9 -3.07 -8.29 -6.69
C LYS A 9 -4.54 -8.03 -6.50
N ASN A 10 -4.95 -7.62 -5.31
CA ASN A 10 -6.35 -7.33 -5.06
C ASN A 10 -6.48 -6.38 -3.90
N LEU A 11 -7.68 -5.85 -3.71
CA LEU A 11 -7.92 -4.86 -2.67
C LEU A 11 -7.77 -5.47 -1.28
N GLN A 12 -8.17 -6.70 -1.10
CA GLN A 12 -8.11 -7.33 0.21
C GLN A 12 -6.67 -7.44 0.70
N ALA A 13 -5.76 -7.85 -0.19
CA ALA A 13 -4.35 -7.92 0.16
C ALA A 13 -3.78 -6.53 0.43
N ALA A 14 -4.20 -5.55 -0.36
CA ALA A 14 -3.74 -4.18 -0.16
C ALA A 14 -4.16 -3.65 1.20
N GLU A 15 -5.41 -3.90 1.58
CA GLU A 15 -5.90 -3.44 2.88
C GLU A 15 -5.18 -4.12 4.03
N MET A 16 -4.88 -5.41 3.86
CA MET A 16 -4.15 -6.13 4.89
C MET A 16 -2.76 -5.53 5.12
N TRP A 17 -2.05 -5.28 4.04
CA TRP A 17 -0.72 -4.66 4.14
C TRP A 17 -0.79 -3.25 4.70
N LYS A 18 -1.79 -2.48 4.24
CA LYS A 18 -1.96 -1.14 4.75
C LYS A 18 -2.21 -1.14 6.25
N ASN A 19 -3.10 -2.01 6.72
CA ASN A 19 -3.40 -2.08 8.14
C ASN A 19 -2.16 -2.50 8.94
N THR A 20 -1.39 -3.43 8.42
CA THR A 20 -0.17 -3.88 9.07
C THR A 20 0.84 -2.74 9.20
N ILE A 21 1.04 -2.00 8.12
CA ILE A 21 2.02 -0.91 8.12
C ILE A 21 1.54 0.22 9.02
N GLU A 22 0.26 0.55 8.96
CA GLU A 22 -0.28 1.63 9.78
C GLU A 22 -0.27 1.29 11.26
N SER A 23 -0.42 0.02 11.60
CA SER A 23 -0.37 -0.37 13.00
C SER A 23 1.00 -0.15 13.62
N GLU A 24 2.02 -0.01 12.79
CA GLU A 24 3.37 0.29 13.26
C GLU A 24 3.67 1.80 13.21
N GLY A 25 2.67 2.60 12.87
CA GLY A 25 2.82 4.04 12.91
C GLY A 25 3.17 4.72 11.61
N LEU A 26 3.22 3.99 10.50
CA LEU A 26 3.56 4.59 9.21
C LEU A 26 2.29 4.76 8.37
N PRO A 27 1.93 5.99 7.99
CA PRO A 27 0.74 6.19 7.16
C PRO A 27 0.94 5.63 5.76
N CYS A 28 -0.13 5.13 5.19
CA CYS A 28 -0.13 4.57 3.84
C CYS A 28 -1.36 5.00 3.08
N LYS A 29 -1.28 4.87 1.76
CA LYS A 29 -2.41 5.05 0.87
C LYS A 29 -2.53 3.86 -0.05
N ILE A 30 -3.76 3.53 -0.43
CA ILE A 30 -4.03 2.52 -1.45
C ILE A 30 -4.73 3.20 -2.61
N LEU A 31 -4.22 2.98 -3.81
CA LEU A 31 -4.88 3.46 -5.03
C LEU A 31 -4.90 2.34 -6.05
N PRO A 32 -5.96 2.29 -6.88
CA PRO A 32 -5.98 1.28 -7.94
C PRO A 32 -4.82 1.48 -8.89
N ASP A 33 -4.19 0.38 -9.27
CA ASP A 33 -3.15 0.43 -10.27
C ASP A 33 -3.81 0.38 -11.63
N GLY A 34 -4.20 1.53 -12.09
CA GLY A 34 -4.94 1.59 -13.32
C GLY A 34 -5.23 3.01 -13.68
N LYS A 35 -6.21 3.15 -14.49
CA LYS A 35 -6.43 4.42 -15.16
C LYS A 35 -7.59 5.19 -14.59
N SER A 36 -8.39 4.58 -13.75
CA SER A 36 -9.61 5.22 -13.31
C SER A 36 -9.94 4.82 -11.89
N ILE A 37 -10.30 5.81 -11.10
CA ILE A 37 -10.77 5.58 -9.74
C ILE A 37 -12.08 4.81 -9.74
N ASP A 38 -12.83 4.92 -10.82
CA ASP A 38 -14.12 4.25 -10.92
C ASP A 38 -13.99 2.73 -11.03
N ASP A 39 -12.77 2.26 -11.23
CA ASP A 39 -12.54 0.83 -11.42
C ASP A 39 -12.18 0.11 -10.13
N TRP A 40 -12.61 0.62 -9.00
CA TRP A 40 -12.42 -0.08 -7.75
C TRP A 40 -13.12 -1.43 -7.79
N ALA A 41 -12.34 -2.49 -7.82
CA ALA A 41 -12.85 -3.85 -7.84
C ALA A 41 -11.86 -4.74 -7.12
N GLU A 42 -12.35 -5.86 -6.58
CA GLU A 42 -11.52 -6.71 -5.73
C GLU A 42 -10.42 -7.41 -6.51
N ASN A 43 -10.61 -7.61 -7.80
CA ASN A 43 -9.61 -8.34 -8.59
C ASN A 43 -8.71 -7.43 -9.40
N LEU A 44 -8.71 -6.13 -9.11
CA LEU A 44 -7.75 -5.23 -9.72
C LEU A 44 -6.47 -5.18 -8.90
N ASN A 45 -5.39 -4.84 -9.56
CA ASN A 45 -4.14 -4.58 -8.86
C ASN A 45 -4.24 -3.24 -8.14
N TYR A 46 -3.62 -3.18 -6.99
CA TYR A 46 -3.60 -1.95 -6.20
C TYR A 46 -2.18 -1.62 -5.79
N VAL A 47 -1.91 -0.35 -5.62
CA VAL A 47 -0.59 0.14 -5.24
C VAL A 47 -0.67 0.76 -3.86
N ILE A 48 0.28 0.38 -3.01
CA ILE A 48 0.40 0.95 -1.69
C ILE A 48 1.45 2.04 -1.74
N TYR A 49 1.08 3.23 -1.29
CA TYR A 49 1.96 4.38 -1.26
C TYR A 49 2.36 4.70 0.17
N VAL A 50 3.61 5.10 0.35
CA VAL A 50 4.13 5.55 1.64
C VAL A 50 4.73 6.93 1.45
N PRO A 51 4.94 7.69 2.52
CA PRO A 51 5.57 9.01 2.37
C PRO A 51 6.98 8.88 1.82
N ILE A 52 7.35 9.82 0.98
CA ILE A 52 8.70 9.84 0.40
C ILE A 52 9.72 9.93 1.54
N GLY A 53 10.75 9.10 1.46
CA GLY A 53 11.77 9.06 2.48
C GLY A 53 11.49 8.07 3.61
N ARG A 54 10.33 7.40 3.56
CA ARG A 54 9.97 6.43 4.59
C ARG A 54 9.94 5.00 4.08
N GLU A 55 10.45 4.78 2.88
CA GLU A 55 10.43 3.42 2.30
C GLU A 55 11.20 2.45 3.16
N HIS A 56 12.32 2.89 3.75
CA HIS A 56 13.10 2.00 4.60
C HIS A 56 12.33 1.63 5.87
N VAL A 57 11.48 2.52 6.36
CA VAL A 57 10.65 2.20 7.53
C VAL A 57 9.66 1.11 7.17
N ALA A 58 9.04 1.21 5.99
CA ALA A 58 8.13 0.18 5.52
C ALA A 58 8.84 -1.16 5.37
N ASP A 59 10.05 -1.16 4.84
CA ASP A 59 10.83 -2.38 4.72
C ASP A 59 11.08 -3.03 6.08
N GLU A 60 11.39 -2.23 7.08
CA GLU A 60 11.64 -2.76 8.41
C GLU A 60 10.38 -3.37 9.01
N ILE A 61 9.24 -2.73 8.79
CA ILE A 61 7.98 -3.25 9.29
C ILE A 61 7.69 -4.61 8.68
N ILE A 62 7.87 -4.73 7.38
CA ILE A 62 7.59 -5.97 6.69
C ILE A 62 8.53 -7.08 7.13
N ARG A 63 9.78 -6.76 7.42
CA ARG A 63 10.74 -7.75 7.88
C ARG A 63 10.40 -8.32 9.24
N LYS A 64 9.68 -7.58 10.06
CA LYS A 64 9.28 -8.05 11.38
C LYS A 64 8.14 -9.04 11.34
N ILE A 65 7.48 -9.12 10.23
CA ILE A 65 6.33 -10.02 10.05
C ILE A 65 6.77 -11.38 9.45
#